data_af846b757a11c68d10c451805eb0e31c
#
_entry.id   af846b757a11c68d10c451805eb0e31c
#
_cell.length_a   1.000
_cell.length_b   1.000
_cell.length_c   1.000
_cell.angle_alpha   90.00
_cell.angle_beta   90.00
_cell.angle_gamma   90.00
#
_symmetry.space_group_name_H-M   'P 1'
#
loop_
_entity.id
_entity.type
_entity.pdbx_description
1 polymer ?
#
loop_
_entity_poly.entity_id
_entity_poly.type
_entity_poly.pdbx_seq_one_letter_code
_entity_poly.pdbx_strand_id
1 'polypeptide(L)'
;MQATGVMSSGVAVMRRLSFSNKITLIGLLSAMPILVVLWAFFVGTEPKAAFEVVVGLCGLDAAVLLYLLAAFYWSVTQDIGQMVQVVDRMVAGDLRQTALARSRDELGQVLTAVGRLGSTVSAMVANVRSNAAFVAYASQSLARDSQDLSDRTEQQAANLEQTAASVQELSSAVQVNAGTAGGANGRAGEVRDVAVRGAATMAQAVASVEAIQASAKRMDEIVGVIDGLAFQTNILALNAAVEAARAGETGRGFAVVATEVRSLAQRSAASSKEIRQLISASSTQIAASVHGIHAAGATITEIVTGIRDVASSMSQISASSAEQSAGLSEITSAVRQLDEITQRNAQMVGHAVGKADDMEMRATTLVDSVAMFQLLQGSPEEARSLVERALAHRSRGSRDSFLRDLTDPAQGFHDRDMYVFALDKSGAYLAFGGNPAKVGSRVQDIAGIDGAGLLQTNITQENYEPGWVEYDITNPATGGVQSKMSYVLLVDDLFVGCGVYKNLLAAHS
;
A
#
# COMPACT_ATOMS: atom_id res chain seq x y z
N MET A 1 -15.21 59.99 29.40
CA MET A 1 -14.74 61.09 30.22
C MET A 1 -13.98 60.54 31.43
N GLN A 2 -12.68 60.77 31.54
CA GLN A 2 -11.94 60.39 32.75
C GLN A 2 -12.21 61.41 33.84
N ALA A 3 -12.41 60.93 35.07
CA ALA A 3 -12.53 61.83 36.23
C ALA A 3 -11.18 62.56 36.39
N THR A 4 -11.18 63.90 36.18
CA THR A 4 -9.97 64.72 36.28
C THR A 4 -10.03 65.55 37.55
N GLY A 5 -8.90 65.76 38.20
CA GLY A 5 -8.81 66.60 39.39
C GLY A 5 -9.26 65.93 40.69
N VAL A 6 -9.91 66.70 41.58
CA VAL A 6 -10.32 66.30 42.96
C VAL A 6 -11.22 65.05 42.95
N MET A 7 -12.04 64.81 41.91
CA MET A 7 -12.92 63.60 41.79
C MET A 7 -12.15 62.31 41.62
N SER A 8 -10.92 62.34 41.09
CA SER A 8 -10.13 61.10 40.85
C SER A 8 -9.81 60.36 42.15
N SER A 9 -9.51 61.13 43.23
CA SER A 9 -9.24 60.55 44.56
C SER A 9 -10.40 59.87 45.17
N GLY A 10 -11.63 60.48 45.10
CA GLY A 10 -12.88 59.88 45.59
C GLY A 10 -13.26 58.60 44.82
N VAL A 11 -13.13 58.62 43.48
CA VAL A 11 -13.39 57.41 42.61
C VAL A 11 -12.39 56.32 42.95
N ALA A 12 -11.10 56.63 43.19
CA ALA A 12 -10.08 55.65 43.55
C ALA A 12 -10.38 54.96 44.89
N VAL A 13 -10.86 55.76 45.91
CA VAL A 13 -11.30 55.18 47.18
C VAL A 13 -12.54 54.28 46.99
N MET A 14 -13.56 54.75 46.26
CA MET A 14 -14.77 53.97 45.98
C MET A 14 -14.45 52.64 45.27
N ARG A 15 -13.47 52.60 44.35
CA ARG A 15 -13.04 51.37 43.64
C ARG A 15 -12.35 50.32 44.52
N ARG A 16 -11.85 50.72 45.69
CA ARG A 16 -11.22 49.81 46.67
C ARG A 16 -12.20 49.17 47.65
N LEU A 17 -13.35 49.78 47.84
CA LEU A 17 -14.38 49.34 48.81
C LEU A 17 -15.35 48.38 48.11
N SER A 18 -15.80 47.31 48.78
CA SER A 18 -16.92 46.48 48.33
C SER A 18 -18.21 47.32 48.21
N PHE A 19 -19.13 46.91 47.36
CA PHE A 19 -20.40 47.62 47.16
C PHE A 19 -21.17 47.80 48.47
N SER A 20 -21.18 46.76 49.33
CA SER A 20 -21.76 46.83 50.66
C SER A 20 -21.09 47.91 51.54
N ASN A 21 -19.75 47.98 51.58
CA ASN A 21 -19.01 48.95 52.36
C ASN A 21 -19.22 50.39 51.84
N LYS A 22 -19.39 50.59 50.51
CA LYS A 22 -19.72 51.89 49.91
C LYS A 22 -21.07 52.39 50.43
N ILE A 23 -22.11 51.53 50.42
CA ILE A 23 -23.44 51.88 50.92
C ILE A 23 -23.42 52.12 52.43
N THR A 24 -22.72 51.29 53.20
CA THR A 24 -22.56 51.48 54.65
C THR A 24 -21.90 52.80 55.00
N LEU A 25 -20.81 53.14 54.26
CA LEU A 25 -20.10 54.44 54.47
C LEU A 25 -21.00 55.63 54.19
N ILE A 26 -21.73 55.61 53.08
CA ILE A 26 -22.67 56.66 52.68
C ILE A 26 -23.83 56.74 53.73
N GLY A 27 -24.34 55.56 54.16
CA GLY A 27 -25.40 55.51 55.19
C GLY A 27 -24.97 56.05 56.55
N LEU A 28 -23.76 55.71 57.00
CA LEU A 28 -23.18 56.22 58.24
C LEU A 28 -23.00 57.77 58.22
N LEU A 29 -22.46 58.29 57.10
CA LEU A 29 -22.32 59.72 56.89
C LEU A 29 -23.69 60.42 56.82
N SER A 30 -24.67 59.83 56.18
CA SER A 30 -26.03 60.43 56.13
C SER A 30 -26.76 60.48 57.49
N ALA A 31 -26.37 59.61 58.43
CA ALA A 31 -26.89 59.61 59.79
C ALA A 31 -26.15 60.61 60.73
N MET A 32 -24.93 61.07 60.37
CA MET A 32 -24.11 61.97 61.19
C MET A 32 -24.79 63.28 61.54
N PRO A 33 -25.42 64.02 60.64
CA PRO A 33 -26.16 65.25 60.97
C PRO A 33 -27.21 65.07 62.05
N ILE A 34 -27.94 63.93 61.96
CA ILE A 34 -28.99 63.60 62.96
C ILE A 34 -28.33 63.40 64.36
N LEU A 35 -27.25 62.65 64.40
CA LEU A 35 -26.47 62.43 65.65
C LEU A 35 -25.89 63.71 66.22
N VAL A 36 -25.37 64.62 65.38
CA VAL A 36 -24.84 65.94 65.80
C VAL A 36 -25.96 66.77 66.34
N VAL A 37 -27.09 66.85 65.71
CA VAL A 37 -28.31 67.59 66.23
C VAL A 37 -28.78 67.01 67.55
N LEU A 38 -28.89 65.71 67.66
CA LEU A 38 -29.30 65.04 68.95
C LEU A 38 -28.27 65.27 70.00
N TRP A 39 -27.00 65.22 69.78
CA TRP A 39 -25.92 65.49 70.71
C TRP A 39 -26.00 66.95 71.22
N ALA A 40 -26.14 67.96 70.34
CA ALA A 40 -26.26 69.37 70.71
C ALA A 40 -27.51 69.60 71.57
N PHE A 41 -28.57 68.92 71.31
CA PHE A 41 -29.81 68.95 72.10
C PHE A 41 -29.63 68.40 73.54
N PHE A 42 -28.85 67.30 73.65
CA PHE A 42 -28.63 66.64 74.97
C PHE A 42 -27.59 67.38 75.84
N VAL A 43 -26.60 68.05 75.22
CA VAL A 43 -25.48 68.72 76.01
C VAL A 43 -25.82 70.09 76.51
N GLY A 44 -26.97 70.68 76.12
CA GLY A 44 -27.49 71.93 76.74
C GLY A 44 -26.59 73.14 76.54
N THR A 45 -25.86 73.29 75.41
CA THR A 45 -24.97 74.39 75.14
C THR A 45 -25.67 75.72 74.84
N GLU A 46 -25.06 76.88 75.15
CA GLU A 46 -25.60 78.20 74.85
C GLU A 46 -26.11 78.35 73.43
N PRO A 47 -27.33 78.83 73.16
CA PRO A 47 -28.07 78.60 71.95
C PRO A 47 -27.43 79.17 70.63
N LYS A 48 -26.70 80.29 70.72
CA LYS A 48 -26.14 80.93 69.49
C LYS A 48 -24.80 80.34 69.00
N ALA A 49 -23.84 80.07 69.89
CA ALA A 49 -22.59 79.46 69.49
C ALA A 49 -22.70 78.00 69.06
N ALA A 50 -23.59 77.28 69.77
CA ALA A 50 -23.90 75.91 69.40
C ALA A 50 -24.53 75.75 67.96
N PHE A 51 -25.41 76.69 67.64
CA PHE A 51 -26.15 76.66 66.36
C PHE A 51 -25.15 76.87 65.15
N GLU A 52 -24.21 77.87 65.27
CA GLU A 52 -23.24 78.07 64.21
C GLU A 52 -22.29 76.90 63.99
N VAL A 53 -21.84 76.25 65.06
CA VAL A 53 -20.99 75.05 64.97
C VAL A 53 -21.75 73.88 64.40
N VAL A 54 -23.01 73.65 64.83
CA VAL A 54 -23.85 72.59 64.29
C VAL A 54 -24.15 72.78 62.77
N VAL A 55 -24.49 74.01 62.40
CA VAL A 55 -24.74 74.34 60.97
C VAL A 55 -23.46 74.15 60.14
N GLY A 56 -22.27 74.60 60.67
CA GLY A 56 -21.00 74.40 60.01
C GLY A 56 -20.62 72.96 59.85
N LEU A 57 -20.81 72.12 60.88
CA LEU A 57 -20.57 70.65 60.80
C LEU A 57 -21.54 69.91 59.83
N CYS A 58 -22.82 70.24 59.90
CA CYS A 58 -23.82 69.67 58.97
C CYS A 58 -23.56 70.12 57.53
N GLY A 59 -23.10 71.37 57.30
CA GLY A 59 -22.73 71.84 55.97
C GLY A 59 -21.48 71.16 55.44
N LEU A 60 -20.47 70.90 56.25
CA LEU A 60 -19.27 70.15 55.89
C LEU A 60 -19.65 68.68 55.58
N ASP A 61 -20.43 68.08 56.44
CA ASP A 61 -20.86 66.67 56.22
C ASP A 61 -21.70 66.54 54.92
N ALA A 62 -22.65 67.45 54.64
CA ALA A 62 -23.41 67.48 53.40
C ALA A 62 -22.48 67.66 52.16
N ALA A 63 -21.44 68.45 52.24
CA ALA A 63 -20.48 68.60 51.16
C ALA A 63 -19.65 67.35 50.92
N VAL A 64 -19.22 66.63 51.98
CA VAL A 64 -18.50 65.35 51.91
C VAL A 64 -19.43 64.26 51.39
N LEU A 65 -20.67 64.22 51.87
CA LEU A 65 -21.67 63.26 51.41
C LEU A 65 -21.97 63.42 49.92
N LEU A 66 -22.20 64.64 49.44
CA LEU A 66 -22.39 64.97 48.02
C LEU A 66 -21.18 64.56 47.16
N TYR A 67 -19.97 64.82 47.64
CA TYR A 67 -18.74 64.43 46.99
C TYR A 67 -18.62 62.92 46.88
N LEU A 68 -18.91 62.17 47.95
CA LEU A 68 -18.83 60.71 47.93
C LEU A 68 -19.96 60.08 47.09
N LEU A 69 -21.19 60.64 47.12
CA LEU A 69 -22.28 60.21 46.25
C LEU A 69 -21.93 60.44 44.76
N ALA A 70 -21.34 61.55 44.40
CA ALA A 70 -20.89 61.82 43.07
C ALA A 70 -19.74 60.86 42.64
N ALA A 71 -18.78 60.61 43.55
CA ALA A 71 -17.71 59.64 43.32
C ALA A 71 -18.24 58.22 43.17
N PHE A 72 -19.21 57.82 43.93
CA PHE A 72 -19.91 56.55 43.83
C PHE A 72 -20.65 56.43 42.49
N TYR A 73 -21.47 57.42 42.13
CA TYR A 73 -22.16 57.46 40.83
C TYR A 73 -21.22 57.30 39.65
N TRP A 74 -20.13 58.08 39.63
CA TRP A 74 -19.12 58.03 38.56
C TRP A 74 -18.41 56.69 38.52
N SER A 75 -18.04 56.12 39.67
CA SER A 75 -17.38 54.83 39.75
C SER A 75 -18.26 53.72 39.14
N VAL A 76 -19.53 53.63 39.60
CA VAL A 76 -20.46 52.62 39.15
C VAL A 76 -20.82 52.76 37.66
N THR A 77 -21.15 54.02 37.25
CA THR A 77 -21.52 54.29 35.84
C THR A 77 -20.37 54.01 34.88
N GLN A 78 -19.12 54.32 35.25
CA GLN A 78 -17.95 54.05 34.44
C GLN A 78 -17.68 52.53 34.32
N ASP A 79 -17.75 51.81 35.41
CA ASP A 79 -17.47 50.38 35.47
C ASP A 79 -18.58 49.57 34.71
N ILE A 80 -19.85 49.96 34.87
CA ILE A 80 -20.98 49.37 34.09
C ILE A 80 -20.85 49.73 32.60
N GLY A 81 -20.53 51.00 32.27
CA GLY A 81 -20.33 51.43 30.91
C GLY A 81 -19.19 50.67 30.20
N GLN A 82 -18.09 50.40 30.94
CA GLN A 82 -17.01 49.57 30.41
C GLN A 82 -17.43 48.13 30.19
N MET A 83 -18.23 47.56 31.13
CA MET A 83 -18.75 46.21 30.98
C MET A 83 -19.66 46.07 29.78
N VAL A 84 -20.62 46.99 29.59
CA VAL A 84 -21.48 47.03 28.40
C VAL A 84 -20.64 47.12 27.11
N GLN A 85 -19.67 48.01 27.05
CA GLN A 85 -18.79 48.10 25.85
C GLN A 85 -18.01 46.82 25.57
N VAL A 86 -17.54 46.12 26.58
CA VAL A 86 -16.85 44.83 26.40
C VAL A 86 -17.81 43.79 25.88
N VAL A 87 -19.01 43.68 26.45
CA VAL A 87 -20.03 42.73 25.99
C VAL A 87 -20.49 43.05 24.58
N ASP A 88 -20.76 44.31 24.24
CA ASP A 88 -21.16 44.72 22.90
C ASP A 88 -20.11 44.36 21.84
N ARG A 89 -18.81 44.54 22.15
CA ARG A 89 -17.73 44.10 21.26
C ARG A 89 -17.70 42.59 21.09
N MET A 90 -17.87 41.83 22.20
CA MET A 90 -17.91 40.39 22.15
C MET A 90 -19.11 39.89 21.27
N VAL A 91 -20.28 40.53 21.37
CA VAL A 91 -21.44 40.25 20.54
C VAL A 91 -21.15 40.62 19.07
N ALA A 92 -20.40 41.69 18.82
CA ALA A 92 -19.95 42.05 17.46
C ALA A 92 -18.82 41.16 16.92
N GLY A 93 -18.37 40.14 17.68
CA GLY A 93 -17.33 39.21 17.29
C GLY A 93 -15.88 39.64 17.62
N ASP A 94 -15.65 40.85 18.16
CA ASP A 94 -14.30 41.28 18.56
C ASP A 94 -13.91 40.72 19.93
N LEU A 95 -13.13 39.61 19.92
CA LEU A 95 -12.62 38.94 21.10
C LEU A 95 -11.15 39.27 21.40
N ARG A 96 -10.56 40.25 20.72
CA ARG A 96 -9.13 40.63 20.85
C ARG A 96 -8.79 41.34 22.14
N GLN A 97 -9.74 41.96 22.82
CA GLN A 97 -9.48 42.72 24.03
C GLN A 97 -9.88 41.97 25.29
N THR A 98 -8.93 41.82 26.19
CA THR A 98 -9.17 41.35 27.56
C THR A 98 -9.75 42.50 28.40
N ALA A 99 -10.83 42.22 29.10
CA ALA A 99 -11.41 43.17 30.06
C ALA A 99 -10.47 43.33 31.28
N LEU A 100 -9.83 44.45 31.42
CA LEU A 100 -9.04 44.78 32.61
C LEU A 100 -9.96 45.35 33.68
N ALA A 101 -10.17 44.65 34.76
CA ALA A 101 -10.89 45.17 35.92
C ALA A 101 -10.12 46.26 36.61
N ARG A 102 -10.67 47.47 36.64
CA ARG A 102 -10.11 48.63 37.37
C ARG A 102 -10.56 48.69 38.83
N SER A 103 -11.64 48.02 39.17
CA SER A 103 -12.22 47.96 40.50
C SER A 103 -11.94 46.62 41.17
N ARG A 104 -11.79 46.62 42.49
CA ARG A 104 -11.63 45.39 43.31
C ARG A 104 -12.95 44.96 43.99
N ASP A 105 -14.03 45.63 43.67
CA ASP A 105 -15.38 45.33 44.16
C ASP A 105 -16.10 44.26 43.32
N GLU A 106 -17.37 44.04 43.59
CA GLU A 106 -18.23 43.08 42.92
C GLU A 106 -18.37 43.38 41.43
N LEU A 107 -18.37 44.65 41.00
CA LEU A 107 -18.37 45.04 39.59
C LEU A 107 -17.04 44.65 38.90
N GLY A 108 -15.92 44.80 39.57
CA GLY A 108 -14.62 44.31 39.08
C GLY A 108 -14.58 42.79 38.92
N GLN A 109 -15.21 42.05 39.86
CA GLN A 109 -15.34 40.60 39.75
C GLN A 109 -16.19 40.19 38.54
N VAL A 110 -17.33 40.88 38.30
CA VAL A 110 -18.14 40.64 37.11
C VAL A 110 -17.38 40.95 35.82
N LEU A 111 -16.67 42.07 35.77
CA LEU A 111 -15.85 42.40 34.57
C LEU A 111 -14.77 41.36 34.34
N THR A 112 -14.14 40.85 35.40
CA THR A 112 -13.16 39.75 35.30
C THR A 112 -13.79 38.48 34.78
N ALA A 113 -14.99 38.14 35.26
CA ALA A 113 -15.78 36.98 34.78
C ALA A 113 -16.14 37.13 33.29
N VAL A 114 -16.59 38.30 32.86
CA VAL A 114 -16.82 38.63 31.44
C VAL A 114 -15.55 38.48 30.60
N GLY A 115 -14.41 38.96 31.12
CA GLY A 115 -13.11 38.76 30.42
C GLY A 115 -12.74 37.27 30.28
N ARG A 116 -12.96 36.47 31.31
CA ARG A 116 -12.77 35.01 31.25
C ARG A 116 -13.72 34.33 30.25
N LEU A 117 -14.96 34.78 30.18
CA LEU A 117 -15.91 34.31 29.17
C LEU A 117 -15.40 34.62 27.76
N GLY A 118 -14.92 35.84 27.51
CA GLY A 118 -14.33 36.22 26.22
C GLY A 118 -13.14 35.37 25.83
N SER A 119 -12.21 35.11 26.76
CA SER A 119 -11.07 34.23 26.48
C SER A 119 -11.47 32.79 26.21
N THR A 120 -12.47 32.28 26.92
CA THR A 120 -13.00 30.93 26.70
C THR A 120 -13.65 30.80 25.32
N VAL A 121 -14.48 31.77 24.92
CA VAL A 121 -15.11 31.79 23.58
C VAL A 121 -14.02 31.93 22.50
N SER A 122 -13.02 32.80 22.70
CA SER A 122 -11.89 32.94 21.78
C SER A 122 -11.15 31.61 21.58
N ALA A 123 -10.86 30.88 22.65
CA ALA A 123 -10.24 29.56 22.59
C ALA A 123 -11.11 28.53 21.85
N MET A 124 -12.43 28.52 22.10
CA MET A 124 -13.37 27.65 21.39
C MET A 124 -13.36 27.92 19.88
N VAL A 125 -13.43 29.18 19.47
CA VAL A 125 -13.40 29.59 18.06
C VAL A 125 -12.06 29.21 17.41
N ALA A 126 -10.95 29.43 18.09
CA ALA A 126 -9.63 29.02 17.59
C ALA A 126 -9.54 27.50 17.37
N ASN A 127 -10.07 26.73 18.33
CA ASN A 127 -10.15 25.26 18.19
C ASN A 127 -11.02 24.84 16.99
N VAL A 128 -12.18 25.46 16.82
CA VAL A 128 -13.04 25.16 15.67
C VAL A 128 -12.33 25.41 14.35
N ARG A 129 -11.67 26.58 14.21
CA ARG A 129 -10.90 26.93 13.00
C ARG A 129 -9.75 25.95 12.74
N SER A 130 -8.96 25.65 13.77
CA SER A 130 -7.82 24.73 13.64
C SER A 130 -8.26 23.32 13.27
N ASN A 131 -9.31 22.81 13.92
CA ASN A 131 -9.82 21.47 13.63
C ASN A 131 -10.45 21.41 12.22
N ALA A 132 -11.18 22.45 11.81
CA ALA A 132 -11.75 22.52 10.47
C ALA A 132 -10.64 22.56 9.40
N ALA A 133 -9.59 23.35 9.58
CA ALA A 133 -8.45 23.37 8.67
C ALA A 133 -7.74 22.00 8.57
N PHE A 134 -7.59 21.32 9.71
CA PHE A 134 -7.02 19.98 9.73
C PHE A 134 -7.92 18.95 9.01
N VAL A 135 -9.24 19.00 9.23
CA VAL A 135 -10.20 18.14 8.52
C VAL A 135 -10.16 18.41 7.02
N ALA A 136 -10.13 19.67 6.60
CA ALA A 136 -10.03 20.03 5.18
C ALA A 136 -8.75 19.45 4.55
N TYR A 137 -7.61 19.62 5.22
CA TYR A 137 -6.33 19.06 4.75
C TYR A 137 -6.37 17.51 4.66
N ALA A 138 -6.87 16.84 5.71
CA ALA A 138 -7.00 15.39 5.73
C ALA A 138 -7.93 14.88 4.62
N SER A 139 -9.01 15.63 4.33
CA SER A 139 -9.93 15.31 3.24
C SER A 139 -9.26 15.42 1.87
N GLN A 140 -8.48 16.47 1.65
CA GLN A 140 -7.71 16.63 0.41
C GLN A 140 -6.66 15.53 0.23
N SER A 141 -6.00 15.10 1.31
CA SER A 141 -5.09 13.94 1.26
C SER A 141 -5.84 12.67 0.92
N LEU A 142 -6.98 12.40 1.58
CA LEU A 142 -7.83 11.25 1.30
C LEU A 142 -8.32 11.21 -0.16
N ALA A 143 -8.69 12.38 -0.72
CA ALA A 143 -9.09 12.46 -2.12
C ALA A 143 -7.95 12.09 -3.07
N ARG A 144 -6.71 12.57 -2.80
CA ARG A 144 -5.51 12.22 -3.59
C ARG A 144 -5.16 10.73 -3.48
N ASP A 145 -5.14 10.19 -2.27
CA ASP A 145 -4.86 8.77 -2.02
C ASP A 145 -5.91 7.87 -2.70
N SER A 146 -7.17 8.33 -2.71
CA SER A 146 -8.25 7.65 -3.39
C SER A 146 -8.08 7.69 -4.91
N GLN A 147 -7.58 8.80 -5.47
CA GLN A 147 -7.29 8.89 -6.90
C GLN A 147 -6.15 7.94 -7.30
N ASP A 148 -5.05 7.86 -6.52
CA ASP A 148 -3.98 6.87 -6.75
C ASP A 148 -4.53 5.43 -6.70
N LEU A 149 -5.39 5.14 -5.73
CA LEU A 149 -6.05 3.84 -5.64
C LEU A 149 -6.96 3.56 -6.84
N SER A 150 -7.63 4.60 -7.41
CA SER A 150 -8.40 4.47 -8.65
C SER A 150 -7.53 4.02 -9.81
N ASP A 151 -6.43 4.74 -10.03
CA ASP A 151 -5.49 4.46 -11.12
C ASP A 151 -4.92 3.03 -11.02
N ARG A 152 -4.57 2.62 -9.81
CA ARG A 152 -4.10 1.23 -9.53
C ARG A 152 -5.20 0.20 -9.74
N THR A 153 -6.45 0.51 -9.43
CA THR A 153 -7.60 -0.38 -9.62
C THR A 153 -7.89 -0.56 -11.10
N GLU A 154 -7.82 0.50 -11.91
CA GLU A 154 -7.93 0.42 -13.38
C GLU A 154 -6.82 -0.43 -13.99
N GLN A 155 -5.57 -0.23 -13.55
CA GLN A 155 -4.45 -1.05 -14.00
C GLN A 155 -4.60 -2.52 -13.59
N GLN A 156 -5.13 -2.79 -12.41
CA GLN A 156 -5.45 -4.13 -11.95
C GLN A 156 -6.54 -4.79 -12.81
N ALA A 157 -7.58 -4.05 -13.20
CA ALA A 157 -8.64 -4.55 -14.10
C ALA A 157 -8.06 -4.95 -15.45
N ALA A 158 -7.21 -4.12 -16.07
CA ALA A 158 -6.54 -4.44 -17.33
C ALA A 158 -5.66 -5.69 -17.23
N ASN A 159 -4.91 -5.85 -16.12
CA ASN A 159 -4.08 -7.03 -15.87
C ASN A 159 -4.94 -8.30 -15.67
N LEU A 160 -6.11 -8.18 -15.04
CA LEU A 160 -7.05 -9.29 -14.87
C LEU A 160 -7.66 -9.73 -16.21
N GLU A 161 -8.03 -8.80 -17.10
CA GLU A 161 -8.51 -9.13 -18.45
C GLU A 161 -7.44 -9.89 -19.23
N GLN A 162 -6.18 -9.45 -19.20
CA GLN A 162 -5.07 -10.15 -19.84
C GLN A 162 -4.84 -11.55 -19.24
N THR A 163 -4.93 -11.66 -17.90
CA THR A 163 -4.79 -12.95 -17.20
C THR A 163 -5.92 -13.90 -17.59
N ALA A 164 -7.16 -13.42 -17.65
CA ALA A 164 -8.32 -14.22 -18.05
C ALA A 164 -8.16 -14.74 -19.49
N ALA A 165 -7.71 -13.91 -20.43
CA ALA A 165 -7.42 -14.32 -21.81
C ALA A 165 -6.33 -15.39 -21.85
N SER A 166 -5.24 -15.23 -21.10
CA SER A 166 -4.15 -16.22 -21.03
C SER A 166 -4.60 -17.55 -20.45
N VAL A 167 -5.44 -17.53 -19.42
CA VAL A 167 -6.02 -18.74 -18.82
C VAL A 167 -6.94 -19.45 -19.82
N GLN A 168 -7.70 -18.70 -20.61
CA GLN A 168 -8.57 -19.27 -21.65
C GLN A 168 -7.74 -19.93 -22.78
N GLU A 169 -6.65 -19.31 -23.21
CA GLU A 169 -5.72 -19.89 -24.19
C GLU A 169 -5.07 -21.16 -23.64
N LEU A 170 -4.60 -21.15 -22.40
CA LEU A 170 -4.03 -22.31 -21.73
C LEU A 170 -5.06 -23.46 -21.62
N SER A 171 -6.30 -23.17 -21.27
CA SER A 171 -7.38 -24.16 -21.20
C SER A 171 -7.61 -24.83 -22.55
N SER A 172 -7.63 -24.06 -23.63
CA SER A 172 -7.74 -24.58 -25.00
C SER A 172 -6.54 -25.45 -25.35
N ALA A 173 -5.33 -25.05 -25.05
CA ALA A 173 -4.11 -25.82 -25.32
C ALA A 173 -4.08 -27.15 -24.55
N VAL A 174 -4.50 -27.16 -23.28
CA VAL A 174 -4.59 -28.36 -22.45
C VAL A 174 -5.64 -29.34 -23.04
N GLN A 175 -6.76 -28.81 -23.50
CA GLN A 175 -7.80 -29.65 -24.14
C GLN A 175 -7.31 -30.27 -25.46
N VAL A 176 -6.58 -29.52 -26.29
CA VAL A 176 -5.93 -30.02 -27.51
C VAL A 176 -4.89 -31.08 -27.17
N ASN A 177 -4.08 -30.88 -26.13
CA ASN A 177 -3.09 -31.85 -25.67
C ASN A 177 -3.74 -33.17 -25.25
N ALA A 178 -4.82 -33.12 -24.46
CA ALA A 178 -5.59 -34.31 -24.07
C ALA A 178 -6.14 -35.07 -25.28
N GLY A 179 -6.73 -34.35 -26.25
CA GLY A 179 -7.23 -34.94 -27.50
C GLY A 179 -6.13 -35.56 -28.36
N THR A 180 -4.98 -34.86 -28.48
CA THR A 180 -3.80 -35.33 -29.22
C THR A 180 -3.23 -36.61 -28.59
N ALA A 181 -3.09 -36.63 -27.25
CA ALA A 181 -2.62 -37.80 -26.52
C ALA A 181 -3.55 -38.98 -26.67
N GLY A 182 -4.87 -38.76 -26.60
CA GLY A 182 -5.90 -39.79 -26.87
C GLY A 182 -5.80 -40.37 -28.27
N GLY A 183 -5.68 -39.51 -29.30
CA GLY A 183 -5.48 -39.91 -30.68
C GLY A 183 -4.17 -40.68 -30.90
N ALA A 184 -3.07 -40.23 -30.30
CA ALA A 184 -1.78 -40.92 -30.38
C ALA A 184 -1.82 -42.31 -29.69
N ASN A 185 -2.50 -42.41 -28.55
CA ASN A 185 -2.72 -43.71 -27.88
C ASN A 185 -3.51 -44.69 -28.73
N GLY A 186 -4.59 -44.24 -29.42
CA GLY A 186 -5.32 -45.04 -30.37
C GLY A 186 -4.45 -45.57 -31.54
N ARG A 187 -3.65 -44.68 -32.14
CA ARG A 187 -2.69 -45.07 -33.21
C ARG A 187 -1.62 -46.03 -32.72
N ALA A 188 -1.11 -45.84 -31.50
CA ALA A 188 -0.18 -46.80 -30.88
C ALA A 188 -0.80 -48.18 -30.75
N GLY A 189 -2.09 -48.30 -30.41
CA GLY A 189 -2.85 -49.53 -30.38
C GLY A 189 -2.91 -50.20 -31.76
N GLU A 190 -3.24 -49.46 -32.81
CA GLU A 190 -3.29 -49.96 -34.20
C GLU A 190 -1.93 -50.49 -34.67
N VAL A 191 -0.84 -49.72 -34.44
CA VAL A 191 0.52 -50.11 -34.83
C VAL A 191 0.98 -51.34 -34.04
N ARG A 192 0.65 -51.45 -32.74
CA ARG A 192 0.89 -52.68 -31.95
C ARG A 192 0.24 -53.88 -32.58
N ASP A 193 -1.03 -53.78 -32.97
CA ASP A 193 -1.78 -54.90 -33.57
C ASP A 193 -1.21 -55.29 -34.94
N VAL A 194 -0.73 -54.34 -35.72
CA VAL A 194 0.01 -54.61 -36.98
C VAL A 194 1.31 -55.36 -36.70
N ALA A 195 2.09 -54.89 -35.71
CA ALA A 195 3.36 -55.52 -35.31
C ALA A 195 3.14 -56.93 -34.76
N VAL A 196 2.10 -57.19 -33.96
CA VAL A 196 1.74 -58.53 -33.48
C VAL A 196 1.39 -59.47 -34.63
N ARG A 197 0.62 -59.00 -35.61
CA ARG A 197 0.34 -59.78 -36.84
C ARG A 197 1.63 -60.04 -37.65
N GLY A 198 2.52 -59.05 -37.74
CA GLY A 198 3.82 -59.21 -38.39
C GLY A 198 4.69 -60.28 -37.71
N ALA A 199 4.73 -60.31 -36.39
CA ALA A 199 5.44 -61.31 -35.61
C ALA A 199 4.89 -62.74 -35.88
N ALA A 200 3.57 -62.88 -35.90
CA ALA A 200 2.93 -64.16 -36.27
C ALA A 200 3.30 -64.60 -37.68
N THR A 201 3.30 -63.70 -38.66
CA THR A 201 3.75 -63.98 -40.04
C THR A 201 5.23 -64.41 -40.10
N MET A 202 6.10 -63.79 -39.35
CA MET A 202 7.51 -64.21 -39.24
C MET A 202 7.67 -65.59 -38.64
N ALA A 203 6.90 -65.92 -37.59
CA ALA A 203 6.92 -67.25 -37.00
C ALA A 203 6.43 -68.32 -38.01
N GLN A 204 5.44 -68.05 -38.86
CA GLN A 204 4.98 -68.93 -39.93
C GLN A 204 6.05 -69.09 -41.03
N ALA A 205 6.75 -68.01 -41.37
CA ALA A 205 7.86 -68.02 -42.33
C ALA A 205 9.02 -68.91 -41.85
N VAL A 206 9.40 -68.79 -40.51
CA VAL A 206 10.38 -69.72 -39.92
C VAL A 206 9.97 -71.16 -40.10
N ALA A 207 8.75 -71.55 -39.73
CA ALA A 207 8.26 -72.90 -39.84
C ALA A 207 8.31 -73.38 -41.29
N SER A 208 7.99 -72.54 -42.27
CA SER A 208 8.04 -72.89 -43.68
C SER A 208 9.46 -73.13 -44.15
N VAL A 209 10.42 -72.25 -43.72
CA VAL A 209 11.81 -72.43 -44.12
C VAL A 209 12.49 -73.58 -43.40
N GLU A 210 12.11 -73.97 -42.22
CA GLU A 210 12.54 -75.14 -41.48
C GLU A 210 12.07 -76.40 -42.20
N ALA A 211 10.84 -76.41 -42.75
CA ALA A 211 10.30 -77.55 -43.59
C ALA A 211 11.12 -77.68 -44.89
N ILE A 212 11.50 -76.56 -45.51
CA ILE A 212 12.34 -76.61 -46.70
C ILE A 212 13.76 -77.17 -46.35
N GLN A 213 14.30 -76.80 -45.18
CA GLN A 213 15.58 -77.29 -44.68
C GLN A 213 15.55 -78.80 -44.44
N ALA A 214 14.48 -79.30 -43.88
CA ALA A 214 14.25 -80.75 -43.66
C ALA A 214 14.16 -81.46 -45.00
N SER A 215 13.49 -80.88 -46.01
CA SER A 215 13.40 -81.42 -47.38
C SER A 215 14.75 -81.47 -48.11
N ALA A 216 15.59 -80.34 -47.94
CA ALA A 216 16.92 -80.32 -48.51
C ALA A 216 17.84 -81.41 -47.88
N LYS A 217 17.76 -81.62 -46.59
CA LYS A 217 18.49 -82.71 -45.90
C LYS A 217 18.10 -84.05 -46.40
N ARG A 218 16.81 -84.31 -46.60
CA ARG A 218 16.31 -85.56 -47.17
C ARG A 218 16.81 -85.73 -48.63
N MET A 219 16.82 -84.68 -49.45
CA MET A 219 17.39 -84.73 -50.79
C MET A 219 18.90 -85.07 -50.76
N ASP A 220 19.66 -84.52 -49.84
CA ASP A 220 21.10 -84.89 -49.71
C ASP A 220 21.32 -86.36 -49.36
N GLU A 221 20.44 -86.91 -48.50
CA GLU A 221 20.44 -88.33 -48.16
C GLU A 221 20.12 -89.21 -49.40
N ILE A 222 19.12 -88.79 -50.21
CA ILE A 222 18.74 -89.55 -51.44
C ILE A 222 19.87 -89.46 -52.47
N VAL A 223 20.46 -88.28 -52.70
CA VAL A 223 21.62 -88.12 -53.62
C VAL A 223 22.82 -88.96 -53.13
N GLY A 224 23.03 -89.05 -51.80
CA GLY A 224 23.99 -89.95 -51.23
C GLY A 224 23.81 -91.41 -51.62
N VAL A 225 22.53 -91.88 -51.62
CA VAL A 225 22.17 -93.26 -52.08
C VAL A 225 22.44 -93.43 -53.59
N ILE A 226 22.08 -92.42 -54.39
CA ILE A 226 22.29 -92.50 -55.87
C ILE A 226 23.81 -92.56 -56.20
N ASP A 227 24.63 -91.73 -55.51
CA ASP A 227 26.07 -91.78 -55.64
C ASP A 227 26.68 -93.11 -55.25
N GLY A 228 26.18 -93.70 -54.15
CA GLY A 228 26.49 -95.03 -53.74
C GLY A 228 26.09 -96.13 -54.79
N LEU A 229 24.90 -96.04 -55.40
CA LEU A 229 24.45 -96.91 -56.50
C LEU A 229 25.32 -96.71 -57.72
N ALA A 230 25.66 -95.49 -58.08
CA ALA A 230 26.57 -95.19 -59.21
C ALA A 230 27.94 -95.81 -59.00
N PHE A 231 28.49 -95.70 -57.82
CA PHE A 231 29.75 -96.35 -57.45
C PHE A 231 29.66 -97.87 -57.54
N GLN A 232 28.65 -98.47 -57.01
CA GLN A 232 28.44 -99.93 -57.10
C GLN A 232 28.24 -100.41 -58.58
N THR A 233 27.48 -99.63 -59.38
CA THR A 233 27.30 -99.91 -60.81
C THR A 233 28.62 -99.77 -61.57
N ASN A 234 29.47 -98.75 -61.26
CA ASN A 234 30.80 -98.62 -61.87
C ASN A 234 31.73 -99.79 -61.51
N ILE A 235 31.69 -100.31 -60.29
CA ILE A 235 32.44 -101.54 -59.93
C ILE A 235 31.91 -102.77 -60.63
N LEU A 236 30.59 -102.91 -60.72
CA LEU A 236 29.95 -104.06 -61.44
C LEU A 236 30.29 -103.98 -62.90
N ALA A 237 30.23 -102.85 -63.52
CA ALA A 237 30.60 -102.65 -64.93
C ALA A 237 32.12 -102.92 -65.16
N LEU A 238 33.01 -102.53 -64.25
CA LEU A 238 34.46 -102.80 -64.28
C LEU A 238 34.66 -104.34 -64.22
N ASN A 239 34.02 -105.04 -63.35
CA ASN A 239 34.12 -106.50 -63.21
C ASN A 239 33.60 -107.17 -64.44
N ALA A 240 32.48 -106.71 -65.05
CA ALA A 240 31.95 -107.21 -66.30
C ALA A 240 32.90 -106.93 -67.49
N ALA A 241 33.52 -105.77 -67.59
CA ALA A 241 34.49 -105.44 -68.58
C ALA A 241 35.77 -106.32 -68.50
N VAL A 242 36.21 -106.63 -67.32
CA VAL A 242 37.35 -107.55 -67.04
C VAL A 242 37.02 -108.95 -67.51
N GLU A 243 35.80 -109.47 -67.23
CA GLU A 243 35.38 -110.82 -67.54
C GLU A 243 35.08 -110.95 -69.09
N ALA A 244 34.53 -109.87 -69.68
CA ALA A 244 34.36 -109.74 -71.11
C ALA A 244 35.71 -109.77 -71.87
N ALA A 245 36.77 -109.08 -71.35
CA ALA A 245 38.09 -109.17 -71.86
C ALA A 245 38.74 -110.54 -71.71
N ARG A 246 38.36 -111.25 -70.65
CA ARG A 246 38.81 -112.60 -70.33
C ARG A 246 38.22 -113.66 -71.27
N ALA A 247 36.98 -113.41 -71.83
CA ALA A 247 36.31 -114.24 -72.77
C ALA A 247 36.80 -114.08 -74.23
N GLY A 248 37.71 -113.16 -74.50
CA GLY A 248 38.31 -112.97 -75.85
C GLY A 248 37.28 -112.49 -76.91
N GLU A 249 37.35 -112.97 -78.09
CA GLU A 249 36.49 -112.59 -79.25
C GLU A 249 34.99 -112.75 -78.97
N THR A 250 34.59 -113.78 -78.20
CA THR A 250 33.16 -114.03 -77.87
C THR A 250 32.61 -112.98 -76.86
N GLY A 251 33.46 -112.30 -76.09
CA GLY A 251 33.11 -111.27 -75.13
C GLY A 251 32.98 -109.83 -75.65
N ARG A 252 33.38 -109.55 -76.95
CA ARG A 252 33.42 -108.19 -77.49
C ARG A 252 32.16 -107.36 -77.36
N GLY A 253 31.00 -107.97 -77.63
CA GLY A 253 29.70 -107.29 -77.46
C GLY A 253 29.39 -106.90 -76.00
N PHE A 254 29.76 -107.77 -75.06
CA PHE A 254 29.61 -107.54 -73.62
C PHE A 254 30.58 -106.47 -73.09
N ALA A 255 31.85 -106.41 -73.67
CA ALA A 255 32.83 -105.41 -73.32
C ALA A 255 32.37 -104.00 -73.73
N VAL A 256 31.70 -103.83 -74.87
CA VAL A 256 31.14 -102.50 -75.28
C VAL A 256 30.02 -102.09 -74.30
N VAL A 257 29.09 -103.02 -73.98
CA VAL A 257 28.01 -102.70 -73.04
C VAL A 257 28.59 -102.39 -71.65
N ALA A 258 29.52 -103.17 -71.12
CA ALA A 258 30.15 -102.90 -69.85
C ALA A 258 30.83 -101.54 -69.82
N THR A 259 31.52 -101.14 -70.91
CA THR A 259 32.15 -99.84 -71.01
C THR A 259 31.11 -98.71 -71.03
N GLU A 260 29.96 -98.91 -71.75
CA GLU A 260 28.90 -97.92 -71.79
C GLU A 260 28.20 -97.76 -70.37
N VAL A 261 27.92 -98.95 -69.74
CA VAL A 261 27.35 -98.94 -68.35
C VAL A 261 28.34 -98.24 -67.35
N ARG A 262 29.66 -98.46 -67.51
CA ARG A 262 30.68 -97.76 -66.66
C ARG A 262 30.70 -96.30 -66.95
N SER A 263 30.64 -95.86 -68.19
CA SER A 263 30.54 -94.43 -68.59
C SER A 263 29.27 -93.76 -68.01
N LEU A 264 28.12 -94.49 -68.10
CA LEU A 264 26.89 -94.02 -67.50
C LEU A 264 26.97 -93.90 -65.99
N ALA A 265 27.54 -94.88 -65.30
CA ALA A 265 27.80 -94.83 -63.86
C ALA A 265 28.70 -93.67 -63.42
N GLN A 266 29.78 -93.45 -64.20
CA GLN A 266 30.62 -92.25 -63.89
C GLN A 266 29.93 -90.94 -64.19
N ARG A 267 29.11 -90.83 -65.21
CA ARG A 267 28.26 -89.68 -65.48
C ARG A 267 27.22 -89.49 -64.32
N SER A 268 26.56 -90.54 -63.80
CA SER A 268 25.64 -90.49 -62.69
C SER A 268 26.33 -90.02 -61.41
N ALA A 269 27.51 -90.56 -61.13
CA ALA A 269 28.30 -90.08 -59.98
C ALA A 269 28.71 -88.58 -60.04
N ALA A 270 29.09 -88.16 -61.26
CA ALA A 270 29.42 -86.75 -61.50
C ALA A 270 28.18 -85.81 -61.28
N SER A 271 27.00 -86.25 -61.84
CA SER A 271 25.75 -85.52 -61.66
C SER A 271 25.28 -85.53 -60.21
N SER A 272 25.44 -86.61 -59.49
CA SER A 272 25.13 -86.72 -58.03
C SER A 272 25.98 -85.75 -57.21
N LYS A 273 27.27 -85.67 -57.56
CA LYS A 273 28.21 -84.67 -56.89
C LYS A 273 27.79 -83.27 -57.17
N GLU A 274 27.41 -82.91 -58.37
CA GLU A 274 26.92 -81.58 -58.73
C GLU A 274 25.62 -81.24 -58.01
N ILE A 275 24.61 -82.20 -57.98
CA ILE A 275 23.38 -81.98 -57.24
C ILE A 275 23.67 -81.81 -55.74
N ARG A 276 24.62 -82.56 -55.15
CA ARG A 276 25.01 -82.42 -53.72
C ARG A 276 25.60 -81.03 -53.47
N GLN A 277 26.42 -80.51 -54.38
CA GLN A 277 26.91 -79.15 -54.28
C GLN A 277 25.80 -78.07 -54.28
N LEU A 278 24.82 -78.25 -55.19
CA LEU A 278 23.64 -77.36 -55.24
C LEU A 278 22.80 -77.44 -53.96
N ILE A 279 22.58 -78.68 -53.44
CA ILE A 279 21.88 -78.86 -52.15
C ILE A 279 22.64 -78.20 -50.98
N SER A 280 23.90 -78.42 -50.93
CA SER A 280 24.78 -77.77 -49.87
C SER A 280 24.72 -76.29 -49.97
N ALA A 281 24.84 -75.67 -51.15
CA ALA A 281 24.69 -74.24 -51.34
C ALA A 281 23.30 -73.73 -50.94
N SER A 282 22.24 -74.50 -51.33
CA SER A 282 20.84 -74.22 -50.95
C SER A 282 20.66 -74.27 -49.42
N SER A 283 21.20 -75.31 -48.76
CA SER A 283 21.15 -75.41 -47.29
C SER A 283 21.83 -74.28 -46.58
N THR A 284 22.99 -73.77 -47.09
CA THR A 284 23.62 -72.59 -46.57
C THR A 284 22.79 -71.34 -46.74
N GLN A 285 22.15 -71.17 -47.88
CA GLN A 285 21.23 -70.06 -48.14
C GLN A 285 19.98 -70.08 -47.26
N ILE A 286 19.44 -71.28 -47.03
CA ILE A 286 18.29 -71.52 -46.14
C ILE A 286 18.66 -71.12 -44.70
N ALA A 287 19.82 -71.56 -44.17
CA ALA A 287 20.28 -71.22 -42.87
C ALA A 287 20.47 -69.68 -42.67
N ALA A 288 21.02 -69.01 -43.68
CA ALA A 288 21.12 -67.56 -43.70
C ALA A 288 19.73 -66.87 -43.66
N SER A 289 18.73 -67.45 -44.44
CA SER A 289 17.34 -66.94 -44.44
C SER A 289 16.67 -67.09 -43.08
N VAL A 290 16.82 -68.24 -42.40
CA VAL A 290 16.30 -68.47 -41.05
C VAL A 290 16.88 -67.44 -40.08
N HIS A 291 18.19 -67.20 -40.14
CA HIS A 291 18.83 -66.20 -39.32
C HIS A 291 18.25 -64.78 -39.54
N GLY A 292 18.08 -64.38 -40.80
CA GLY A 292 17.50 -63.08 -41.17
C GLY A 292 16.05 -62.95 -40.68
N ILE A 293 15.22 -64.02 -40.79
CA ILE A 293 13.85 -63.98 -40.32
C ILE A 293 13.78 -63.87 -38.77
N HIS A 294 14.65 -64.57 -38.05
CA HIS A 294 14.75 -64.46 -36.61
C HIS A 294 15.19 -63.01 -36.19
N ALA A 295 16.13 -62.39 -36.86
CA ALA A 295 16.53 -61.03 -36.61
C ALA A 295 15.37 -60.04 -36.84
N ALA A 296 14.60 -60.20 -37.93
CA ALA A 296 13.41 -59.44 -38.23
C ALA A 296 12.33 -59.60 -37.13
N GLY A 297 12.12 -60.83 -36.65
CA GLY A 297 11.21 -61.15 -35.57
C GLY A 297 11.61 -60.46 -34.24
N ALA A 298 12.89 -60.44 -33.91
CA ALA A 298 13.40 -59.73 -32.73
C ALA A 298 13.15 -58.21 -32.85
N THR A 299 13.42 -57.61 -34.02
CA THR A 299 13.13 -56.18 -34.25
C THR A 299 11.65 -55.87 -34.13
N ILE A 300 10.73 -56.72 -34.59
CA ILE A 300 9.28 -56.54 -34.40
C ILE A 300 8.93 -56.59 -32.92
N THR A 301 9.56 -57.44 -32.11
CA THR A 301 9.34 -57.50 -30.66
C THR A 301 9.78 -56.22 -29.96
N GLU A 302 10.92 -55.66 -30.35
CA GLU A 302 11.40 -54.35 -29.87
C GLU A 302 10.43 -53.23 -30.23
N ILE A 303 9.86 -53.22 -31.47
CA ILE A 303 8.84 -52.28 -31.90
C ILE A 303 7.61 -52.39 -31.01
N VAL A 304 7.10 -53.61 -30.70
CA VAL A 304 5.95 -53.82 -29.81
C VAL A 304 6.21 -53.24 -28.41
N THR A 305 7.42 -53.41 -27.91
CA THR A 305 7.80 -52.86 -26.59
C THR A 305 7.83 -51.34 -26.62
N GLY A 306 8.51 -50.73 -27.61
CA GLY A 306 8.55 -49.28 -27.77
C GLY A 306 7.17 -48.63 -27.95
N ILE A 307 6.26 -49.29 -28.67
CA ILE A 307 4.87 -48.83 -28.81
C ILE A 307 4.10 -48.87 -27.48
N ARG A 308 4.33 -49.86 -26.63
CA ARG A 308 3.74 -49.91 -25.27
C ARG A 308 4.20 -48.76 -24.43
N ASP A 309 5.49 -48.38 -24.52
CA ASP A 309 6.05 -47.27 -23.78
C ASP A 309 5.45 -45.94 -24.26
N VAL A 310 5.26 -45.78 -25.58
CA VAL A 310 4.57 -44.62 -26.16
C VAL A 310 3.12 -44.57 -25.68
N ALA A 311 2.38 -45.67 -25.69
CA ALA A 311 1.00 -45.73 -25.23
C ALA A 311 0.90 -45.37 -23.72
N SER A 312 1.82 -45.88 -22.90
CA SER A 312 1.92 -45.51 -21.47
C SER A 312 2.15 -44.01 -21.29
N SER A 313 3.10 -43.44 -22.03
CA SER A 313 3.42 -41.99 -21.98
C SER A 313 2.21 -41.14 -22.41
N MET A 314 1.48 -41.55 -23.46
CA MET A 314 0.28 -40.85 -23.91
C MET A 314 -0.84 -40.92 -22.86
N SER A 315 -0.99 -42.04 -22.19
CA SER A 315 -1.94 -42.17 -21.07
C SER A 315 -1.62 -41.25 -19.92
N GLN A 316 -0.31 -41.09 -19.57
CA GLN A 316 0.13 -40.18 -18.54
C GLN A 316 -0.12 -38.69 -18.93
N ILE A 317 0.18 -38.33 -20.19
CA ILE A 317 -0.11 -36.96 -20.69
C ILE A 317 -1.61 -36.68 -20.63
N SER A 318 -2.46 -37.65 -21.02
CA SER A 318 -3.91 -37.48 -20.95
C SER A 318 -4.41 -37.30 -19.52
N ALA A 319 -3.89 -38.09 -18.57
CA ALA A 319 -4.21 -37.91 -17.15
C ALA A 319 -3.74 -36.56 -16.59
N SER A 320 -2.50 -36.16 -16.86
CA SER A 320 -1.97 -34.84 -16.45
C SER A 320 -2.74 -33.68 -17.08
N SER A 321 -3.18 -33.82 -18.34
CA SER A 321 -4.02 -32.81 -19.00
C SER A 321 -5.42 -32.69 -18.35
N ALA A 322 -5.99 -33.80 -17.89
CA ALA A 322 -7.25 -33.77 -17.14
C ALA A 322 -7.08 -33.04 -15.78
N GLU A 323 -5.99 -33.29 -15.06
CA GLU A 323 -5.68 -32.63 -13.82
C GLU A 323 -5.42 -31.11 -14.03
N GLN A 324 -4.65 -30.75 -15.07
CA GLN A 324 -4.43 -29.36 -15.47
C GLN A 324 -5.75 -28.65 -15.83
N SER A 325 -6.66 -29.32 -16.50
CA SER A 325 -7.98 -28.75 -16.83
C SER A 325 -8.81 -28.46 -15.58
N ALA A 326 -8.76 -29.33 -14.56
CA ALA A 326 -9.39 -29.06 -13.27
C ALA A 326 -8.76 -27.88 -12.57
N GLY A 327 -7.43 -27.80 -12.50
CA GLY A 327 -6.71 -26.65 -11.91
C GLY A 327 -6.98 -25.34 -12.63
N LEU A 328 -7.06 -25.34 -13.97
CA LEU A 328 -7.41 -24.14 -14.74
C LEU A 328 -8.86 -23.68 -14.47
N SER A 329 -9.79 -24.59 -14.20
CA SER A 329 -11.15 -24.25 -13.78
C SER A 329 -11.15 -23.52 -12.43
N GLU A 330 -10.33 -23.96 -11.47
CA GLU A 330 -10.16 -23.26 -10.18
C GLU A 330 -9.55 -21.88 -10.35
N ILE A 331 -8.49 -21.75 -11.18
CA ILE A 331 -7.88 -20.46 -11.51
C ILE A 331 -8.90 -19.52 -12.14
N THR A 332 -9.73 -20.01 -13.07
CA THR A 332 -10.80 -19.22 -13.70
C THR A 332 -11.77 -18.68 -12.65
N SER A 333 -12.14 -19.50 -11.68
CA SER A 333 -13.01 -19.09 -10.57
C SER A 333 -12.35 -18.02 -9.71
N ALA A 334 -11.05 -18.16 -9.39
CA ALA A 334 -10.29 -17.18 -8.63
C ALA A 334 -10.16 -15.84 -9.38
N VAL A 335 -9.92 -15.87 -10.69
CA VAL A 335 -9.87 -14.66 -11.53
C VAL A 335 -11.20 -13.91 -11.51
N ARG A 336 -12.33 -14.62 -11.57
CA ARG A 336 -13.66 -14.00 -11.45
C ARG A 336 -13.88 -13.35 -10.08
N GLN A 337 -13.42 -13.97 -9.00
CA GLN A 337 -13.51 -13.39 -7.66
C GLN A 337 -12.64 -12.12 -7.55
N LEU A 338 -11.45 -12.13 -8.15
CA LEU A 338 -10.58 -10.94 -8.21
C LEU A 338 -11.22 -9.82 -9.02
N ASP A 339 -11.91 -10.12 -10.11
CA ASP A 339 -12.66 -9.14 -10.89
C ASP A 339 -13.77 -8.50 -10.06
N GLU A 340 -14.57 -9.28 -9.32
CA GLU A 340 -15.58 -8.75 -8.40
C GLU A 340 -14.99 -7.85 -7.31
N ILE A 341 -13.84 -8.22 -6.75
CA ILE A 341 -13.13 -7.40 -5.75
C ILE A 341 -12.68 -6.09 -6.39
N THR A 342 -12.11 -6.14 -7.60
CA THR A 342 -11.64 -4.97 -8.33
C THR A 342 -12.78 -4.01 -8.63
N GLN A 343 -13.94 -4.50 -9.07
CA GLN A 343 -15.13 -3.69 -9.27
C GLN A 343 -15.65 -3.05 -7.97
N ARG A 344 -15.64 -3.79 -6.86
CA ARG A 344 -15.99 -3.25 -5.55
C ARG A 344 -15.00 -2.17 -5.09
N ASN A 345 -13.69 -2.36 -5.35
CA ASN A 345 -12.67 -1.36 -5.05
C ASN A 345 -12.94 -0.06 -5.83
N ALA A 346 -13.26 -0.14 -7.12
CA ALA A 346 -13.62 1.02 -7.93
C ALA A 346 -14.83 1.78 -7.36
N GLN A 347 -15.87 1.06 -6.92
CA GLN A 347 -17.02 1.69 -6.25
C GLN A 347 -16.64 2.33 -4.92
N MET A 348 -15.81 1.64 -4.11
CA MET A 348 -15.35 2.14 -2.82
C MET A 348 -14.52 3.41 -2.96
N VAL A 349 -13.65 3.47 -3.95
CA VAL A 349 -12.87 4.67 -4.30
C VAL A 349 -13.78 5.85 -4.65
N GLY A 350 -14.77 5.65 -5.50
CA GLY A 350 -15.74 6.70 -5.83
C GLY A 350 -16.50 7.22 -4.60
N HIS A 351 -16.86 6.32 -3.69
CA HIS A 351 -17.46 6.71 -2.41
C HIS A 351 -16.49 7.47 -1.49
N ALA A 352 -15.22 7.08 -1.45
CA ALA A 352 -14.20 7.73 -0.62
C ALA A 352 -13.94 9.17 -1.10
N VAL A 353 -13.80 9.40 -2.40
CA VAL A 353 -13.66 10.74 -3.00
C VAL A 353 -14.88 11.60 -2.65
N GLY A 354 -16.11 11.10 -2.86
CA GLY A 354 -17.31 11.86 -2.53
C GLY A 354 -17.44 12.18 -1.03
N LYS A 355 -16.95 11.31 -0.15
CA LYS A 355 -16.89 11.58 1.29
C LYS A 355 -15.82 12.60 1.67
N ALA A 356 -14.67 12.56 0.98
CA ALA A 356 -13.61 13.56 1.16
C ALA A 356 -14.12 14.96 0.77
N ASP A 357 -14.78 15.09 -0.35
CA ASP A 357 -15.39 16.37 -0.79
C ASP A 357 -16.45 16.88 0.21
N ASP A 358 -17.32 15.99 0.70
CA ASP A 358 -18.31 16.32 1.74
C ASP A 358 -17.65 16.84 3.03
N MET A 359 -16.54 16.21 3.45
CA MET A 359 -15.79 16.62 4.64
C MET A 359 -15.11 17.99 4.45
N GLU A 360 -14.51 18.24 3.29
CA GLU A 360 -13.91 19.53 2.96
C GLU A 360 -14.95 20.65 2.95
N MET A 361 -16.12 20.43 2.35
CA MET A 361 -17.23 21.37 2.33
C MET A 361 -17.73 21.68 3.75
N ARG A 362 -17.89 20.65 4.60
CA ARG A 362 -18.29 20.83 6.01
C ARG A 362 -17.25 21.60 6.82
N ALA A 363 -15.96 21.29 6.60
CA ALA A 363 -14.87 22.01 7.23
C ALA A 363 -14.89 23.51 6.84
N THR A 364 -15.08 23.83 5.58
CA THR A 364 -15.24 25.21 5.10
C THR A 364 -16.44 25.88 5.76
N THR A 365 -17.59 25.20 5.80
CA THR A 365 -18.79 25.73 6.46
C THR A 365 -18.55 26.03 7.96
N LEU A 366 -17.76 25.19 8.64
CA LEU A 366 -17.39 25.45 10.05
C LEU A 366 -16.53 26.71 10.19
N VAL A 367 -15.55 26.90 9.31
CA VAL A 367 -14.71 28.11 9.29
C VAL A 367 -15.57 29.34 9.03
N ASP A 368 -16.45 29.30 8.06
CA ASP A 368 -17.34 30.41 7.71
C ASP A 368 -18.29 30.76 8.85
N SER A 369 -18.81 29.76 9.57
CA SER A 369 -19.71 29.98 10.73
C SER A 369 -19.06 30.76 11.86
N VAL A 370 -17.74 30.70 11.96
CA VAL A 370 -16.96 31.43 13.00
C VAL A 370 -16.11 32.55 12.41
N ALA A 371 -16.25 32.87 11.14
CA ALA A 371 -15.44 33.88 10.44
C ALA A 371 -15.63 35.29 11.01
N MET A 372 -16.81 35.60 11.55
CA MET A 372 -17.12 36.88 12.16
C MET A 372 -16.27 37.20 13.41
N PHE A 373 -15.75 36.18 14.10
CA PHE A 373 -14.97 36.38 15.32
C PHE A 373 -13.53 36.80 15.01
N GLN A 374 -13.10 37.89 15.61
CA GLN A 374 -11.72 38.38 15.55
C GLN A 374 -10.98 37.96 16.83
N LEU A 375 -9.94 37.16 16.65
CA LEU A 375 -9.21 36.55 17.76
C LEU A 375 -7.86 37.23 17.99
N LEU A 376 -7.30 37.08 19.20
CA LEU A 376 -5.91 37.39 19.49
C LEU A 376 -4.95 36.39 18.80
N GLN A 377 -5.40 35.17 18.57
CA GLN A 377 -4.64 34.17 17.84
C GLN A 377 -4.73 34.40 16.32
N GLY A 378 -3.69 33.96 15.61
CA GLY A 378 -3.74 33.82 14.17
C GLY A 378 -4.70 32.71 13.72
N SER A 379 -5.09 32.75 12.45
CA SER A 379 -5.84 31.66 11.84
C SER A 379 -4.90 30.74 11.05
N PRO A 380 -5.33 29.49 10.79
CA PRO A 380 -4.58 28.57 9.92
C PRO A 380 -4.31 29.15 8.53
N GLU A 381 -5.27 29.88 7.96
CA GLU A 381 -5.15 30.54 6.65
C GLU A 381 -4.09 31.63 6.69
N GLU A 382 -4.07 32.43 7.76
CA GLU A 382 -3.05 33.48 7.95
C GLU A 382 -1.66 32.87 8.13
N ALA A 383 -1.54 31.77 8.90
CA ALA A 383 -0.28 31.05 9.08
C ALA A 383 0.26 30.49 7.76
N ARG A 384 -0.62 29.88 6.95
CA ARG A 384 -0.29 29.38 5.61
C ARG A 384 0.16 30.54 4.70
N SER A 385 -0.58 31.65 4.69
CA SER A 385 -0.21 32.84 3.92
C SER A 385 1.14 33.43 4.32
N LEU A 386 1.49 33.38 5.62
CA LEU A 386 2.83 33.78 6.11
C LEU A 386 3.93 32.88 5.54
N VAL A 387 3.72 31.58 5.48
CA VAL A 387 4.66 30.62 4.88
C VAL A 387 4.78 30.85 3.37
N GLU A 388 3.68 31.05 2.67
CA GLU A 388 3.69 31.33 1.22
C GLU A 388 4.45 32.63 0.91
N ARG A 389 4.30 33.67 1.74
CA ARG A 389 5.10 34.91 1.63
C ARG A 389 6.59 34.64 1.88
N ALA A 390 6.93 33.79 2.85
CA ALA A 390 8.31 33.42 3.12
C ALA A 390 8.93 32.70 1.92
N LEU A 391 8.17 31.80 1.27
CA LEU A 391 8.60 31.13 0.03
C LEU A 391 8.86 32.12 -1.12
N ALA A 392 7.94 33.04 -1.34
CA ALA A 392 8.09 34.08 -2.33
C ALA A 392 9.31 34.99 -2.05
N HIS A 393 9.65 35.17 -0.76
CA HIS A 393 10.85 35.88 -0.38
C HIS A 393 12.13 35.06 -0.63
N ARG A 394 12.10 33.75 -0.31
CA ARG A 394 13.21 32.82 -0.59
C ARG A 394 13.59 32.77 -2.07
N SER A 395 12.61 32.80 -2.96
CA SER A 395 12.85 32.74 -4.41
C SER A 395 13.57 33.98 -4.96
N ARG A 396 13.62 35.09 -4.20
CA ARG A 396 14.23 36.36 -4.63
C ARG A 396 15.59 36.62 -4.03
N GLY A 397 16.06 35.84 -3.03
CA GLY A 397 17.27 36.09 -2.26
C GLY A 397 18.13 34.85 -2.06
N SER A 398 19.34 35.08 -1.48
CA SER A 398 20.19 33.97 -1.06
C SER A 398 19.62 33.28 0.20
N ARG A 399 20.07 32.04 0.46
CA ARG A 399 19.71 31.29 1.69
C ARG A 399 20.00 32.08 2.95
N ASP A 400 21.18 32.72 3.04
CA ASP A 400 21.60 33.43 4.23
C ASP A 400 20.83 34.74 4.44
N SER A 401 20.46 35.44 3.36
CA SER A 401 19.58 36.60 3.47
C SER A 401 18.18 36.18 3.93
N PHE A 402 17.65 35.12 3.37
CA PHE A 402 16.35 34.57 3.74
C PHE A 402 16.27 34.23 5.24
N LEU A 403 17.24 33.49 5.78
CA LEU A 403 17.27 33.13 7.20
C LEU A 403 17.38 34.36 8.14
N ARG A 404 18.16 35.34 7.74
CA ARG A 404 18.26 36.63 8.51
C ARG A 404 16.95 37.38 8.49
N ASP A 405 16.37 37.53 7.30
CA ASP A 405 15.13 38.30 7.11
C ASP A 405 13.94 37.63 7.80
N LEU A 406 13.85 36.28 7.80
CA LEU A 406 12.85 35.58 8.58
C LEU A 406 12.94 35.90 10.09
N THR A 407 14.16 36.08 10.60
CA THR A 407 14.39 36.29 12.03
C THR A 407 14.21 37.76 12.43
N ASP A 408 14.38 38.69 11.49
CA ASP A 408 14.26 40.13 11.73
C ASP A 408 12.80 40.54 12.03
N PRO A 409 12.51 41.08 13.22
CA PRO A 409 11.17 41.56 13.57
C PRO A 409 10.56 42.58 12.58
N ALA A 410 11.41 43.34 11.88
CA ALA A 410 10.98 44.39 10.96
C ALA A 410 10.44 43.85 9.64
N GLN A 411 10.71 42.60 9.28
CA GLN A 411 10.36 42.02 7.99
C GLN A 411 8.94 41.39 7.92
N GLY A 412 8.19 41.38 9.05
CA GLY A 412 6.79 40.98 9.08
C GLY A 412 6.56 39.47 8.90
N PHE A 413 7.54 38.61 9.22
CA PHE A 413 7.40 37.15 9.28
C PHE A 413 6.98 36.67 10.67
N HIS A 414 6.51 37.56 11.50
CA HIS A 414 5.88 37.31 12.78
C HIS A 414 4.66 38.23 12.94
N ASP A 415 3.55 37.69 13.39
CA ASP A 415 2.32 38.42 13.65
C ASP A 415 1.53 37.75 14.79
N ARG A 416 1.24 38.52 15.85
CA ARG A 416 0.52 38.00 17.05
C ARG A 416 1.25 36.80 17.66
N ASP A 417 0.61 35.62 17.67
CA ASP A 417 1.16 34.33 18.12
C ASP A 417 1.83 33.52 17.01
N MET A 418 1.73 34.00 15.77
CA MET A 418 2.31 33.35 14.59
C MET A 418 3.74 33.84 14.33
N TYR A 419 4.60 32.91 13.99
CA TYR A 419 5.96 33.19 13.53
C TYR A 419 6.42 32.16 12.54
N VAL A 420 7.09 32.58 11.47
CA VAL A 420 7.73 31.70 10.53
C VAL A 420 9.02 31.17 11.14
N PHE A 421 9.22 29.87 11.08
CA PHE A 421 10.46 29.24 11.50
C PHE A 421 11.09 28.47 10.34
N ALA A 422 12.40 28.28 10.38
CA ALA A 422 13.13 27.38 9.50
C ALA A 422 13.99 26.43 10.34
N LEU A 423 13.80 25.12 10.12
CA LEU A 423 14.56 24.05 10.78
C LEU A 423 15.44 23.35 9.75
N ASP A 424 16.61 22.90 10.18
CA ASP A 424 17.38 21.93 9.42
C ASP A 424 16.91 20.48 9.68
N LYS A 425 17.51 19.52 8.98
CA LYS A 425 17.23 18.09 9.16
C LYS A 425 17.58 17.54 10.55
N SER A 426 18.36 18.26 11.34
CA SER A 426 18.70 17.90 12.73
C SER A 426 17.68 18.44 13.74
N GLY A 427 16.71 19.26 13.30
CA GLY A 427 15.74 19.94 14.13
C GLY A 427 16.27 21.21 14.79
N ALA A 428 17.39 21.77 14.32
CA ALA A 428 17.90 23.06 14.81
C ALA A 428 17.19 24.22 14.12
N TYR A 429 16.75 25.21 14.87
CA TYR A 429 16.19 26.44 14.33
C TYR A 429 17.31 27.29 13.70
N LEU A 430 17.26 27.41 12.38
CA LEU A 430 18.14 28.31 11.62
C LEU A 430 17.56 29.72 11.47
N ALA A 431 16.23 29.83 11.58
CA ALA A 431 15.52 31.10 11.67
C ALA A 431 14.30 30.98 12.58
N PHE A 432 13.93 32.05 13.27
CA PHE A 432 12.77 32.11 14.14
C PHE A 432 12.17 33.50 14.11
N GLY A 433 10.99 33.68 13.56
CA GLY A 433 10.34 34.95 13.30
C GLY A 433 10.22 35.82 14.56
N GLY A 434 10.84 36.98 14.53
CA GLY A 434 10.81 37.96 15.60
C GLY A 434 11.61 37.63 16.88
N ASN A 435 12.30 36.45 16.92
CA ASN A 435 13.05 36.07 18.14
C ASN A 435 14.42 35.44 17.82
N PRO A 436 15.47 36.26 17.65
CA PRO A 436 16.84 35.81 17.37
C PRO A 436 17.43 34.89 18.46
N ALA A 437 16.96 34.98 19.71
CA ALA A 437 17.49 34.17 20.81
C ALA A 437 17.12 32.66 20.69
N LYS A 438 16.18 32.33 19.86
CA LYS A 438 15.79 30.93 19.58
C LYS A 438 16.62 30.27 18.48
N VAL A 439 17.34 31.04 17.68
CA VAL A 439 18.19 30.50 16.62
C VAL A 439 19.32 29.67 17.24
N GLY A 440 19.55 28.46 16.71
CA GLY A 440 20.51 27.47 17.20
C GLY A 440 19.96 26.52 18.27
N SER A 441 18.78 26.78 18.88
CA SER A 441 18.15 25.83 19.77
C SER A 441 17.52 24.67 18.92
N ARG A 442 17.37 23.50 19.54
CA ARG A 442 16.75 22.34 18.86
C ARG A 442 15.32 22.14 19.32
N VAL A 443 14.49 21.70 18.39
CA VAL A 443 13.09 21.38 18.67
C VAL A 443 12.96 20.31 19.77
N GLN A 444 13.87 19.35 19.81
CA GLN A 444 13.91 18.27 20.80
C GLN A 444 14.21 18.74 22.22
N ASP A 445 14.87 19.89 22.37
CA ASP A 445 15.28 20.44 23.67
C ASP A 445 14.16 21.31 24.28
N ILE A 446 13.06 21.53 23.57
CA ILE A 446 11.96 22.36 24.06
C ILE A 446 11.07 21.50 24.96
N ALA A 447 10.89 21.90 26.20
CA ALA A 447 10.03 21.20 27.15
C ALA A 447 8.57 21.11 26.62
N GLY A 448 7.96 19.92 26.74
CA GLY A 448 6.58 19.68 26.34
C GLY A 448 6.38 19.32 24.87
N ILE A 449 7.47 19.12 24.09
CA ILE A 449 7.39 18.59 22.73
C ILE A 449 7.91 17.15 22.69
N ASP A 450 7.21 16.25 21.99
CA ASP A 450 7.85 15.07 21.41
C ASP A 450 8.58 15.48 20.11
N GLY A 451 9.70 16.18 20.28
CA GLY A 451 10.49 16.70 19.15
C GLY A 451 11.10 15.59 18.30
N ALA A 452 11.37 14.41 18.89
CA ALA A 452 11.87 13.25 18.16
C ALA A 452 10.76 12.67 17.25
N GLY A 453 9.56 12.48 17.77
CA GLY A 453 8.40 12.04 17.00
C GLY A 453 8.03 13.03 15.89
N LEU A 454 8.07 14.32 16.18
CA LEU A 454 7.79 15.39 15.21
C LEU A 454 8.78 15.38 14.04
N LEU A 455 10.07 15.20 14.32
CA LEU A 455 11.09 15.09 13.30
C LEU A 455 10.94 13.79 12.51
N GLN A 456 10.65 12.68 13.17
CA GLN A 456 10.49 11.37 12.52
C GLN A 456 9.28 11.34 11.59
N THR A 457 8.17 11.96 11.97
CA THR A 457 6.96 12.04 11.14
C THR A 457 7.16 12.93 9.91
N ASN A 458 8.00 13.97 10.01
CA ASN A 458 8.18 14.96 8.95
C ASN A 458 9.45 14.73 8.10
N ILE A 459 10.50 14.11 8.64
CA ILE A 459 11.81 14.01 7.99
C ILE A 459 12.03 12.65 7.30
N THR A 460 11.37 11.58 7.74
CA THR A 460 11.57 10.23 7.18
C THR A 460 10.77 9.96 5.91
N GLN A 461 9.86 10.83 5.51
CA GLN A 461 9.18 10.66 4.22
C GLN A 461 10.06 11.21 3.10
N GLU A 462 10.56 10.34 2.24
CA GLU A 462 11.32 10.70 1.02
C GLU A 462 10.54 11.65 0.08
N ASN A 463 9.21 11.68 0.19
CA ASN A 463 8.30 12.59 -0.50
C ASN A 463 7.55 13.43 0.53
N TYR A 464 8.20 14.44 1.10
CA TYR A 464 7.54 15.35 2.02
C TYR A 464 6.50 16.21 1.28
N GLU A 465 5.22 15.93 1.51
CA GLU A 465 4.15 16.81 1.05
C GLU A 465 3.91 17.94 2.06
N PRO A 466 3.72 19.19 1.60
CA PRO A 466 3.34 20.30 2.46
C PRO A 466 2.09 19.97 3.27
N GLY A 467 2.14 20.13 4.58
CA GLY A 467 1.02 19.69 5.40
C GLY A 467 0.93 20.34 6.78
N TRP A 468 -0.18 20.06 7.46
CA TRP A 468 -0.41 20.48 8.83
C TRP A 468 0.08 19.43 9.82
N VAL A 469 0.84 19.88 10.81
CA VAL A 469 1.36 19.06 11.91
C VAL A 469 0.86 19.63 13.23
N GLU A 470 0.28 18.79 14.08
CA GLU A 470 -0.18 19.15 15.42
C GLU A 470 0.78 18.59 16.45
N TYR A 471 1.15 19.45 17.45
CA TYR A 471 2.04 19.08 18.54
C TYR A 471 1.86 20.02 19.74
N ASP A 472 2.21 19.54 20.92
CA ASP A 472 2.25 20.35 22.12
C ASP A 472 3.62 21.02 22.25
N ILE A 473 3.64 22.32 22.60
CA ILE A 473 4.85 23.11 22.74
C ILE A 473 4.72 24.11 23.88
N THR A 474 5.82 24.36 24.57
CA THR A 474 5.89 25.49 25.51
C THR A 474 5.80 26.81 24.75
N ASN A 475 4.70 27.55 24.95
CA ASN A 475 4.50 28.85 24.32
C ASN A 475 5.54 29.84 24.85
N PRO A 476 6.37 30.49 24.01
CA PRO A 476 7.41 31.42 24.43
C PRO A 476 6.88 32.65 25.17
N ALA A 477 5.63 33.04 24.93
CA ALA A 477 5.03 34.23 25.53
C ALA A 477 4.42 33.94 26.90
N THR A 478 3.90 32.72 27.15
CA THR A 478 3.19 32.38 28.40
C THR A 478 3.98 31.42 29.29
N GLY A 479 5.00 30.72 28.76
CA GLY A 479 5.74 29.68 29.49
C GLY A 479 4.95 28.37 29.73
N GLY A 480 3.70 28.30 29.32
CA GLY A 480 2.82 27.11 29.47
C GLY A 480 2.87 26.20 28.26
N VAL A 481 2.69 24.88 28.47
CA VAL A 481 2.55 23.93 27.38
C VAL A 481 1.17 24.12 26.75
N GLN A 482 1.16 24.28 25.41
CA GLN A 482 -0.04 24.53 24.62
C GLN A 482 0.00 23.75 23.32
N SER A 483 -1.17 23.28 22.85
CA SER A 483 -1.30 22.62 21.57
C SER A 483 -1.19 23.63 20.43
N LYS A 484 -0.29 23.35 19.48
CA LYS A 484 0.00 24.17 18.30
C LYS A 484 -0.17 23.35 17.04
N MET A 485 -0.76 23.96 16.02
CA MET A 485 -0.86 23.39 14.69
C MET A 485 -0.01 24.24 13.75
N SER A 486 0.94 23.64 13.06
CA SER A 486 1.85 24.32 12.13
C SER A 486 1.69 23.78 10.71
N TYR A 487 1.60 24.69 9.75
CA TYR A 487 1.78 24.36 8.33
C TYR A 487 3.27 24.34 8.03
N VAL A 488 3.78 23.22 7.56
CA VAL A 488 5.20 23.00 7.31
C VAL A 488 5.40 22.51 5.89
N LEU A 489 6.49 22.93 5.25
CA LEU A 489 6.90 22.48 3.93
C LEU A 489 8.42 22.43 3.83
N LEU A 490 8.91 21.61 2.92
CA LEU A 490 10.34 21.49 2.62
C LEU A 490 10.75 22.44 1.50
N VAL A 491 11.74 23.29 1.77
CA VAL A 491 12.34 24.23 0.80
C VAL A 491 13.83 24.00 0.79
N ASP A 492 14.35 23.54 -0.32
CA ASP A 492 15.73 23.07 -0.44
C ASP A 492 16.04 21.95 0.59
N ASP A 493 16.76 22.30 1.68
CA ASP A 493 17.11 21.43 2.79
C ASP A 493 16.49 21.88 4.14
N LEU A 494 15.54 22.84 4.10
CA LEU A 494 14.95 23.48 5.27
C LEU A 494 13.47 23.13 5.40
N PHE A 495 13.04 22.79 6.61
CA PHE A 495 11.64 22.74 6.98
C PHE A 495 11.17 24.13 7.38
N VAL A 496 10.41 24.78 6.52
CA VAL A 496 9.88 26.13 6.77
C VAL A 496 8.42 25.98 7.17
N GLY A 497 8.05 26.60 8.29
CA GLY A 497 6.68 26.49 8.78
C GLY A 497 6.24 27.69 9.59
N CYS A 498 4.92 27.80 9.77
CA CYS A 498 4.27 28.74 10.67
C CYS A 498 3.07 28.06 11.32
N GLY A 499 2.81 28.32 12.58
CA GLY A 499 1.71 27.69 13.29
C GLY A 499 0.93 28.61 14.18
N VAL A 500 -0.26 28.17 14.53
CA VAL A 500 -1.21 28.82 15.42
C VAL A 500 -1.43 27.98 16.66
N TYR A 501 -1.61 28.63 17.81
CA TYR A 501 -1.98 27.95 19.05
C TYR A 501 -3.48 27.72 19.10
N LYS A 502 -3.89 26.50 19.44
CA LYS A 502 -5.31 26.16 19.61
C LYS A 502 -5.93 26.84 20.84
N ASN A 503 -5.15 27.01 21.90
CA ASN A 503 -5.56 27.64 23.15
C ASN A 503 -4.51 28.64 23.60
N LEU A 504 -4.79 29.93 23.60
CA LEU A 504 -3.99 30.89 24.35
C LEU A 504 -4.47 30.90 25.80
N LEU A 505 -3.69 30.31 26.70
CA LEU A 505 -3.88 30.56 28.13
C LEU A 505 -3.57 32.03 28.35
N ALA A 506 -4.51 32.78 28.95
CA ALA A 506 -4.22 34.15 29.38
C ALA A 506 -2.97 34.12 30.23
N ALA A 507 -1.98 34.96 29.89
CA ALA A 507 -0.81 35.14 30.73
C ALA A 507 -1.28 35.46 32.14
N HIS A 508 -0.94 34.64 33.11
CA HIS A 508 -1.16 34.93 34.51
C HIS A 508 -0.22 36.07 34.86
N SER A 509 -0.74 37.32 34.88
CA SER A 509 -0.07 38.53 35.40
C SER A 509 -0.14 38.57 36.91
#